data_082c2ad7fa15c28d71e4088627f5321d
#
_entry.id   082c2ad7fa15c28d71e4088627f5321d
#
_cell.length_a   1.000
_cell.length_b   1.000
_cell.length_c   1.000
_cell.angle_alpha   90.00
_cell.angle_beta   90.00
_cell.angle_gamma   90.00
#
_symmetry.space_group_name_H-M   'P 1'
#
loop_
_entity.id
_entity.type
_entity.pdbx_description
1 polymer ?
#
loop_
_entity_poly.entity_id
_entity_poly.type
_entity_poly.pdbx_seq_one_letter_code
_entity_poly.pdbx_strand_id
1 'polypeptide(L)'
;KKEKSSKLPSSFLYQGLSNNNIDAYMGTFGKAVGTFGSFISGSKDLIDLLVQKSKPYIYSTSIPPSIVEATRASLKIIIKNKSLNDRLAENIKFFKDTAKLYNLNINKSMMPIQTITLGSPELAMKIQKLALDKKLFVQAIRYPTVPKNKDLIRINITSKHTKKHIKELLVFL
;
A
#
# COMPACT_ATOMS: atom_id res chain seq x y z
N LYS A 1 -15.69 -24.31 -20.13
CA LYS A 1 -15.11 -22.95 -20.13
C LYS A 1 -14.78 -22.61 -18.69
N LYS A 2 -13.48 -22.63 -18.30
CA LYS A 2 -13.07 -22.18 -16.98
C LYS A 2 -13.30 -20.68 -16.91
N GLU A 3 -14.22 -20.25 -16.06
CA GLU A 3 -14.33 -18.83 -15.66
C GLU A 3 -12.96 -18.36 -15.18
N LYS A 4 -12.39 -17.39 -15.88
CA LYS A 4 -11.22 -16.66 -15.39
C LYS A 4 -11.74 -15.81 -14.19
N SER A 5 -11.69 -16.41 -13.01
CA SER A 5 -11.91 -15.68 -11.76
C SER A 5 -11.08 -14.41 -11.81
N SER A 6 -11.73 -13.27 -11.71
CA SER A 6 -11.11 -11.95 -11.58
C SER A 6 -10.46 -11.89 -10.19
N LYS A 7 -9.29 -12.50 -10.05
CA LYS A 7 -8.57 -12.51 -8.79
C LYS A 7 -8.12 -11.08 -8.49
N LEU A 8 -8.69 -10.49 -7.47
CA LEU A 8 -8.15 -9.27 -6.87
C LEU A 8 -6.71 -9.56 -6.43
N PRO A 9 -5.75 -8.69 -6.76
CA PRO A 9 -4.39 -8.84 -6.29
C PRO A 9 -4.37 -8.67 -4.77
N SER A 10 -4.05 -9.73 -4.07
CA SER A 10 -3.83 -9.74 -2.63
C SER A 10 -2.39 -10.12 -2.33
N SER A 11 -1.91 -9.76 -1.14
CA SER A 11 -0.53 -10.05 -0.74
C SER A 11 -0.21 -11.55 -0.79
N PHE A 12 -1.14 -12.41 -0.39
CA PHE A 12 -0.93 -13.85 -0.40
C PHE A 12 -0.94 -14.43 -1.83
N LEU A 13 -1.79 -13.93 -2.73
CA LEU A 13 -1.77 -14.33 -4.14
C LEU A 13 -0.47 -13.90 -4.84
N TYR A 14 0.08 -12.72 -4.46
CA TYR A 14 1.38 -12.27 -4.94
C TYR A 14 2.51 -13.20 -4.51
N GLN A 15 2.40 -13.83 -3.33
CA GLN A 15 3.34 -14.83 -2.81
C GLN A 15 3.09 -16.24 -3.37
N GLY A 16 2.16 -16.42 -4.30
CA GLY A 16 1.83 -17.72 -4.88
C GLY A 16 0.98 -18.62 -3.98
N LEU A 17 0.46 -18.09 -2.86
CA LEU A 17 -0.44 -18.83 -1.97
C LEU A 17 -1.87 -18.84 -2.51
N SER A 18 -2.63 -19.86 -2.14
CA SER A 18 -4.06 -20.01 -2.43
C SER A 18 -4.89 -19.76 -1.17
N ASN A 19 -6.20 -19.66 -1.33
CA ASN A 19 -7.12 -19.55 -0.18
C ASN A 19 -6.99 -20.72 0.80
N ASN A 20 -6.61 -21.90 0.32
CA ASN A 20 -6.43 -23.10 1.16
C ASN A 20 -5.21 -23.02 2.09
N ASN A 21 -4.33 -22.06 1.88
CA ASN A 21 -3.14 -21.85 2.71
C ASN A 21 -3.37 -20.75 3.76
N ILE A 22 -4.59 -20.18 3.87
CA ILE A 22 -4.90 -19.05 4.71
C ILE A 22 -6.09 -19.40 5.60
N ASP A 23 -5.86 -19.51 6.90
CA ASP A 23 -6.92 -19.76 7.89
C ASP A 23 -7.75 -18.51 8.16
N ALA A 24 -7.10 -17.34 8.24
CA ALA A 24 -7.74 -16.05 8.45
C ALA A 24 -7.06 -14.96 7.61
N TYR A 25 -7.85 -14.16 6.91
CA TYR A 25 -7.39 -13.00 6.16
C TYR A 25 -8.02 -11.73 6.71
N MET A 26 -7.19 -10.81 7.18
CA MET A 26 -7.63 -9.51 7.70
C MET A 26 -7.15 -8.39 6.78
N GLY A 27 -8.04 -7.44 6.53
CA GLY A 27 -7.71 -6.24 5.78
C GLY A 27 -8.34 -5.00 6.37
N THR A 28 -7.79 -3.83 6.02
CA THR A 28 -8.32 -2.54 6.44
C THR A 28 -8.79 -1.73 5.23
N PHE A 29 -9.82 -0.91 5.42
CA PHE A 29 -10.38 -0.06 4.37
C PHE A 29 -9.78 1.35 4.34
N GLY A 30 -9.04 1.74 5.38
CA GLY A 30 -8.49 3.10 5.53
C GLY A 30 -7.28 3.44 4.65
N LYS A 31 -6.79 2.51 3.84
CA LYS A 31 -5.63 2.72 2.95
C LYS A 31 -6.06 2.73 1.47
N ALA A 32 -5.77 1.68 0.73
CA ALA A 32 -6.05 1.60 -0.71
C ALA A 32 -7.54 1.70 -1.06
N VAL A 33 -8.42 1.23 -0.19
CA VAL A 33 -9.88 1.35 -0.37
C VAL A 33 -10.36 2.78 -0.08
N GLY A 34 -9.65 3.54 0.78
CA GLY A 34 -9.90 4.96 1.00
C GLY A 34 -11.15 5.28 1.82
N THR A 35 -11.57 4.36 2.69
CA THR A 35 -12.74 4.51 3.56
C THR A 35 -12.36 4.22 5.02
N PHE A 36 -13.26 3.68 5.82
CA PHE A 36 -13.01 3.37 7.22
C PHE A 36 -13.43 1.93 7.55
N GLY A 37 -12.78 1.34 8.56
CA GLY A 37 -13.09 0.01 9.05
C GLY A 37 -12.10 -1.06 8.60
N SER A 38 -12.43 -2.30 8.93
CA SER A 38 -11.65 -3.49 8.61
C SER A 38 -12.57 -4.69 8.45
N PHE A 39 -12.01 -5.78 7.96
CA PHE A 39 -12.73 -7.04 7.83
C PHE A 39 -11.84 -8.21 8.18
N ILE A 40 -12.45 -9.31 8.59
CA ILE A 40 -11.83 -10.62 8.69
C ILE A 40 -12.61 -11.57 7.80
N SER A 41 -11.91 -12.44 7.08
CA SER A 41 -12.46 -13.51 6.27
C SER A 41 -11.76 -14.81 6.64
N GLY A 42 -12.52 -15.90 6.77
CA GLY A 42 -12.01 -17.21 7.15
C GLY A 42 -13.11 -18.26 7.08
N SER A 43 -12.93 -19.40 7.74
CA SER A 43 -13.95 -20.43 7.84
C SER A 43 -15.21 -19.91 8.57
N LYS A 44 -16.36 -20.57 8.34
CA LYS A 44 -17.60 -20.21 9.02
C LYS A 44 -17.42 -20.29 10.55
N ASP A 45 -16.80 -21.33 11.06
CA ASP A 45 -16.57 -21.54 12.49
C ASP A 45 -15.73 -20.41 13.10
N LEU A 46 -14.67 -19.96 12.38
CA LEU A 46 -13.88 -18.82 12.82
C LEU A 46 -14.71 -17.55 12.91
N ILE A 47 -15.54 -17.28 11.89
CA ILE A 47 -16.37 -16.06 11.88
C ILE A 47 -17.45 -16.12 12.97
N ASP A 48 -18.11 -17.25 13.14
CA ASP A 48 -19.10 -17.45 14.20
C ASP A 48 -18.45 -17.26 15.60
N LEU A 49 -17.23 -17.80 15.81
CA LEU A 49 -16.48 -17.59 17.04
C LEU A 49 -16.16 -16.10 17.27
N LEU A 50 -15.68 -15.40 16.25
CA LEU A 50 -15.34 -13.98 16.35
C LEU A 50 -16.56 -13.11 16.66
N VAL A 51 -17.69 -13.36 16.05
CA VAL A 51 -18.95 -12.66 16.36
C VAL A 51 -19.31 -12.80 17.84
N GLN A 52 -19.06 -13.97 18.45
CA GLN A 52 -19.42 -14.24 19.85
C GLN A 52 -18.36 -13.84 20.88
N LYS A 53 -17.10 -13.71 20.47
CA LYS A 53 -15.96 -13.54 21.40
C LYS A 53 -15.14 -12.28 21.18
N SER A 54 -15.20 -11.65 20.01
CA SER A 54 -14.42 -10.47 19.71
C SER A 54 -14.98 -9.24 20.42
N LYS A 55 -14.35 -8.85 21.52
CA LYS A 55 -14.75 -7.67 22.30
C LYS A 55 -14.84 -6.39 21.46
N PRO A 56 -13.88 -6.08 20.56
CA PRO A 56 -13.99 -4.91 19.68
C PRO A 56 -15.22 -4.94 18.75
N TYR A 57 -15.68 -6.12 18.37
CA TYR A 57 -16.90 -6.26 17.55
C TYR A 57 -18.16 -6.12 18.40
N ILE A 58 -18.22 -6.81 19.53
CA ILE A 58 -19.42 -6.90 20.39
C ILE A 58 -19.73 -5.53 21.03
N TYR A 59 -18.71 -4.83 21.49
CA TYR A 59 -18.85 -3.59 22.27
C TYR A 59 -18.60 -2.31 21.47
N SER A 60 -18.56 -2.39 20.14
CA SER A 60 -18.40 -1.21 19.28
C SER A 60 -19.71 -0.86 18.57
N THR A 61 -19.94 0.43 18.39
CA THR A 61 -21.04 0.94 17.58
C THR A 61 -20.86 0.57 16.11
N SER A 62 -21.92 0.29 15.41
CA SER A 62 -21.93 -0.04 13.99
C SER A 62 -21.29 1.07 13.13
N ILE A 63 -20.64 0.67 12.05
CA ILE A 63 -20.13 1.60 11.05
C ILE A 63 -21.31 2.33 10.39
N PRO A 64 -21.25 3.67 10.22
CA PRO A 64 -22.32 4.43 9.57
C PRO A 64 -22.62 3.89 8.16
N PRO A 65 -23.91 3.82 7.75
CA PRO A 65 -24.31 3.30 6.43
C PRO A 65 -23.64 4.00 5.26
N SER A 66 -23.37 5.31 5.36
CA SER A 66 -22.65 6.08 4.35
C SER A 66 -21.23 5.57 4.12
N ILE A 67 -20.54 5.16 5.18
CA ILE A 67 -19.19 4.56 5.08
C ILE A 67 -19.25 3.17 4.43
N VAL A 68 -20.29 2.39 4.75
CA VAL A 68 -20.49 1.08 4.13
C VAL A 68 -20.72 1.21 2.63
N GLU A 69 -21.56 2.15 2.19
CA GLU A 69 -21.81 2.39 0.76
C GLU A 69 -20.59 2.96 0.04
N ALA A 70 -19.83 3.86 0.66
CA ALA A 70 -18.57 4.35 0.11
C ALA A 70 -17.55 3.20 -0.06
N THR A 71 -17.45 2.30 0.91
CA THR A 71 -16.58 1.12 0.85
C THR A 71 -17.03 0.18 -0.27
N ARG A 72 -18.34 -0.07 -0.40
CA ARG A 72 -18.92 -0.89 -1.46
C ARG A 72 -18.65 -0.31 -2.86
N ALA A 73 -18.77 0.99 -3.02
CA ALA A 73 -18.47 1.69 -4.26
C ALA A 73 -16.98 1.58 -4.62
N SER A 74 -16.10 1.83 -3.66
CA SER A 74 -14.65 1.73 -3.85
C SER A 74 -14.22 0.30 -4.25
N LEU A 75 -14.73 -0.71 -3.57
CA LEU A 75 -14.46 -2.11 -3.90
C LEU A 75 -14.95 -2.47 -5.31
N LYS A 76 -16.13 -1.99 -5.73
CA LYS A 76 -16.61 -2.17 -7.11
C LYS A 76 -15.66 -1.57 -8.15
N ILE A 77 -15.11 -0.38 -7.87
CA ILE A 77 -14.13 0.27 -8.75
C ILE A 77 -12.86 -0.58 -8.85
N ILE A 78 -12.32 -1.04 -7.72
CA ILE A 78 -11.11 -1.87 -7.67
C ILE A 78 -11.31 -3.17 -8.44
N ILE A 79 -12.45 -3.85 -8.25
CA ILE A 79 -12.75 -5.12 -8.91
C ILE A 79 -12.91 -4.96 -10.43
N LYS A 80 -13.63 -3.92 -10.85
CA LYS A 80 -13.97 -3.71 -12.26
C LYS A 80 -12.84 -3.10 -13.08
N ASN A 81 -11.93 -2.33 -12.46
CA ASN A 81 -10.94 -1.53 -13.16
C ASN A 81 -9.51 -2.11 -13.02
N LYS A 82 -9.23 -3.17 -13.77
CA LYS A 82 -7.90 -3.79 -13.80
C LYS A 82 -6.78 -2.83 -14.21
N SER A 83 -7.10 -1.83 -15.06
CA SER A 83 -6.10 -0.86 -15.53
C SER A 83 -5.47 -0.02 -14.42
N LEU A 84 -6.09 0.08 -13.24
CA LEU A 84 -5.50 0.75 -12.08
C LEU A 84 -4.26 0.00 -11.58
N ASN A 85 -4.36 -1.32 -11.50
CA ASN A 85 -3.24 -2.17 -11.06
C ASN A 85 -2.14 -2.23 -12.12
N ASP A 86 -2.51 -2.32 -13.40
CA ASP A 86 -1.55 -2.34 -14.50
C ASP A 86 -0.74 -1.03 -14.52
N ARG A 87 -1.41 0.12 -14.45
CA ARG A 87 -0.74 1.43 -14.36
C ARG A 87 0.14 1.55 -13.12
N LEU A 88 -0.29 1.02 -11.98
CA LEU A 88 0.55 1.02 -10.77
C LEU A 88 1.82 0.19 -10.99
N ALA A 89 1.69 -1.01 -11.56
CA ALA A 89 2.83 -1.88 -11.85
C ALA A 89 3.80 -1.22 -12.85
N GLU A 90 3.27 -0.60 -13.90
CA GLU A 90 4.07 0.17 -14.87
C GLU A 90 4.80 1.35 -14.22
N ASN A 91 4.14 2.10 -13.33
CA ASN A 91 4.75 3.20 -12.61
C ASN A 91 5.86 2.74 -11.67
N ILE A 92 5.66 1.62 -10.96
CA ILE A 92 6.70 1.03 -10.11
C ILE A 92 7.89 0.59 -10.95
N LYS A 93 7.64 -0.11 -12.06
CA LYS A 93 8.70 -0.52 -12.98
C LYS A 93 9.47 0.69 -13.50
N PHE A 94 8.77 1.71 -14.00
CA PHE A 94 9.38 2.94 -14.49
C PHE A 94 10.21 3.65 -13.43
N PHE A 95 9.71 3.75 -12.19
CA PHE A 95 10.46 4.30 -11.06
C PHE A 95 11.78 3.54 -10.85
N LYS A 96 11.71 2.21 -10.80
CA LYS A 96 12.90 1.37 -10.56
C LYS A 96 13.93 1.45 -11.67
N ASP A 97 13.48 1.39 -12.91
CA ASP A 97 14.36 1.46 -14.07
C ASP A 97 15.03 2.84 -14.15
N THR A 98 14.31 3.92 -13.89
CA THR A 98 14.84 5.28 -13.88
C THR A 98 15.76 5.52 -12.67
N ALA A 99 15.42 5.03 -11.48
CA ALA A 99 16.27 5.16 -10.30
C ALA A 99 17.64 4.50 -10.47
N LYS A 100 17.71 3.38 -11.21
CA LYS A 100 18.99 2.74 -11.57
C LYS A 100 19.88 3.66 -12.42
N LEU A 101 19.28 4.41 -13.34
CA LEU A 101 20.05 5.35 -14.19
C LEU A 101 20.69 6.48 -13.38
N TYR A 102 20.09 6.84 -12.24
CA TYR A 102 20.63 7.83 -11.30
C TYR A 102 21.46 7.22 -10.17
N ASN A 103 21.76 5.92 -10.23
CA ASN A 103 22.52 5.18 -9.19
C ASN A 103 21.91 5.28 -7.79
N LEU A 104 20.61 5.45 -7.67
CA LEU A 104 19.93 5.54 -6.38
C LEU A 104 19.80 4.15 -5.73
N ASN A 105 20.20 4.06 -4.47
CA ASN A 105 20.10 2.83 -3.68
C ASN A 105 18.67 2.61 -3.17
N ILE A 106 17.82 2.08 -4.05
CA ILE A 106 16.42 1.78 -3.74
C ILE A 106 16.25 0.33 -3.27
N ASN A 107 15.18 0.06 -2.51
CA ASN A 107 14.85 -1.30 -2.10
C ASN A 107 14.55 -2.22 -3.30
N LYS A 108 14.62 -3.54 -3.08
CA LYS A 108 14.34 -4.56 -4.12
C LYS A 108 12.85 -4.83 -4.34
N SER A 109 11.98 -4.29 -3.51
CA SER A 109 10.54 -4.55 -3.54
C SER A 109 9.89 -4.08 -4.85
N MET A 110 8.92 -4.83 -5.35
CA MET A 110 8.03 -4.45 -6.47
C MET A 110 6.68 -3.92 -5.95
N MET A 111 6.60 -3.58 -4.65
CA MET A 111 5.41 -3.00 -4.04
C MET A 111 5.34 -1.48 -4.21
N PRO A 112 4.18 -0.85 -4.00
CA PRO A 112 4.01 0.60 -4.15
C PRO A 112 4.91 1.45 -3.25
N ILE A 113 5.32 0.92 -2.09
CA ILE A 113 6.22 1.60 -1.17
C ILE A 113 7.65 1.34 -1.59
N GLN A 114 8.33 2.41 -2.00
CA GLN A 114 9.74 2.40 -2.34
C GLN A 114 10.53 3.19 -1.29
N THR A 115 11.76 2.77 -1.01
CA THR A 115 12.59 3.41 0.01
C THR A 115 14.01 3.64 -0.47
N ILE A 116 14.60 4.75 -0.01
CA ILE A 116 16.01 5.09 -0.19
C ILE A 116 16.61 5.21 1.20
N THR A 117 17.53 4.31 1.54
CA THR A 117 18.23 4.34 2.82
C THR A 117 19.31 5.40 2.79
N LEU A 118 19.33 6.27 3.79
CA LEU A 118 20.26 7.38 3.94
C LEU A 118 21.21 7.21 5.14
N GLY A 119 20.77 6.51 6.19
CA GLY A 119 21.57 6.21 7.39
C GLY A 119 21.74 7.39 8.35
N SER A 120 21.16 8.57 8.07
CA SER A 120 21.20 9.75 8.93
C SER A 120 19.83 10.39 9.04
N PRO A 121 19.32 10.61 10.26
CA PRO A 121 18.03 11.27 10.48
C PRO A 121 18.05 12.73 10.03
N GLU A 122 19.18 13.44 10.19
CA GLU A 122 19.36 14.82 9.76
C GLU A 122 19.25 14.93 8.24
N LEU A 123 19.94 14.03 7.52
CA LEU A 123 19.90 14.00 6.05
C LEU A 123 18.47 13.67 5.55
N ALA A 124 17.79 12.70 6.17
CA ALA A 124 16.42 12.34 5.80
C ALA A 124 15.45 13.52 5.99
N MET A 125 15.56 14.25 7.09
CA MET A 125 14.75 15.44 7.36
C MET A 125 15.07 16.59 6.40
N LYS A 126 16.36 16.79 6.09
CA LYS A 126 16.80 17.83 5.13
C LYS A 126 16.20 17.55 3.74
N ILE A 127 16.31 16.30 3.25
CA ILE A 127 15.76 15.92 1.95
C ILE A 127 14.23 16.09 1.94
N GLN A 128 13.53 15.65 2.98
CA GLN A 128 12.07 15.85 3.07
C GLN A 128 11.69 17.34 2.96
N LYS A 129 12.39 18.23 3.68
CA LYS A 129 12.14 19.67 3.63
C LYS A 129 12.38 20.23 2.23
N LEU A 130 13.54 19.96 1.64
CA LEU A 130 13.89 20.43 0.29
C LEU A 130 12.93 19.89 -0.79
N ALA A 131 12.45 18.65 -0.63
CA ALA A 131 11.45 18.09 -1.52
C ALA A 131 10.13 18.86 -1.42
N LEU A 132 9.68 19.15 -0.19
CA LEU A 132 8.44 19.90 0.05
C LEU A 132 8.51 21.31 -0.55
N ASP A 133 9.64 22.01 -0.45
CA ASP A 133 9.87 23.31 -1.08
C ASP A 133 9.70 23.26 -2.60
N LYS A 134 9.99 22.09 -3.20
CA LYS A 134 9.78 21.80 -4.63
C LYS A 134 8.40 21.19 -4.93
N LYS A 135 7.46 21.19 -3.96
CA LYS A 135 6.13 20.57 -4.06
C LYS A 135 6.18 19.05 -4.31
N LEU A 136 7.25 18.40 -3.89
CA LEU A 136 7.40 16.95 -3.93
C LEU A 136 7.18 16.40 -2.53
N PHE A 137 6.15 15.56 -2.35
CA PHE A 137 5.83 14.99 -1.04
C PHE A 137 6.51 13.63 -0.88
N VAL A 138 7.55 13.58 -0.04
CA VAL A 138 8.21 12.36 0.43
C VAL A 138 8.29 12.36 1.95
N GLN A 139 8.46 11.21 2.55
CA GLN A 139 8.41 11.08 4.02
C GLN A 139 9.72 10.52 4.56
N ALA A 140 10.36 11.27 5.45
CA ALA A 140 11.48 10.78 6.24
C ALA A 140 10.99 9.79 7.30
N ILE A 141 11.56 8.60 7.32
CA ILE A 141 11.31 7.57 8.34
C ILE A 141 12.61 7.39 9.11
N ARG A 142 12.53 7.55 10.43
CA ARG A 142 13.67 7.59 11.34
C ARG A 142 13.51 6.61 12.49
N TYR A 143 14.57 6.43 13.26
CA TYR A 143 14.47 5.77 14.56
C TYR A 143 13.40 6.45 15.44
N PRO A 144 12.57 5.71 16.20
CA PRO A 144 12.56 4.26 16.41
C PRO A 144 11.74 3.45 15.37
N THR A 145 11.12 4.09 14.37
CA THR A 145 10.32 3.40 13.34
C THR A 145 11.17 2.45 12.49
N VAL A 146 12.44 2.80 12.31
CA VAL A 146 13.46 1.95 11.70
C VAL A 146 14.64 1.80 12.67
N PRO A 147 15.49 0.77 12.55
CA PRO A 147 16.69 0.64 13.36
C PRO A 147 17.62 1.86 13.24
N LYS A 148 18.46 2.09 14.24
CA LYS A 148 19.50 3.14 14.20
C LYS A 148 20.35 3.00 12.93
N ASN A 149 20.71 4.13 12.33
CA ASN A 149 21.48 4.22 11.08
C ASN A 149 20.80 3.54 9.86
N LYS A 150 19.48 3.35 9.91
CA LYS A 150 18.64 2.88 8.79
C LYS A 150 17.58 3.90 8.40
N ASP A 151 17.81 5.15 8.77
CA ASP A 151 16.95 6.27 8.39
C ASP A 151 16.82 6.34 6.88
N LEU A 152 15.60 6.65 6.40
CA LEU A 152 15.30 6.53 4.98
C LEU A 152 14.24 7.55 4.53
N ILE A 153 14.17 7.75 3.23
CA ILE A 153 13.02 8.39 2.57
C ILE A 153 12.07 7.32 2.06
N ARG A 154 10.79 7.44 2.42
CA ARG A 154 9.70 6.62 1.91
C ARG A 154 8.95 7.34 0.80
N ILE A 155 8.80 6.68 -0.31
CA ILE A 155 8.12 7.13 -1.52
C ILE A 155 6.94 6.21 -1.77
N ASN A 156 5.73 6.75 -1.87
CA ASN A 156 4.53 5.99 -2.20
C ASN A 156 4.16 6.22 -3.67
N ILE A 157 4.27 5.18 -4.49
CA ILE A 157 3.87 5.23 -5.89
C ILE A 157 2.41 4.84 -6.02
N THR A 158 1.66 5.57 -6.83
CA THR A 158 0.24 5.32 -7.09
C THR A 158 -0.04 5.20 -8.59
N SER A 159 -1.17 4.64 -8.95
CA SER A 159 -1.65 4.57 -10.33
C SER A 159 -1.96 5.94 -10.94
N LYS A 160 -2.09 7.00 -10.12
CA LYS A 160 -2.34 8.38 -10.56
C LYS A 160 -1.06 9.15 -10.88
N HIS A 161 0.10 8.68 -10.45
CA HIS A 161 1.35 9.32 -10.84
C HIS A 161 1.59 9.18 -12.34
N THR A 162 2.08 10.25 -12.95
CA THR A 162 2.58 10.24 -14.32
C THR A 162 4.08 9.94 -14.33
N LYS A 163 4.60 9.51 -15.48
CA LYS A 163 6.07 9.34 -15.67
C LYS A 163 6.82 10.65 -15.43
N LYS A 164 6.19 11.80 -15.72
CA LYS A 164 6.75 13.13 -15.44
C LYS A 164 6.95 13.33 -13.94
N HIS A 165 5.91 13.10 -13.11
CA HIS A 165 6.01 13.22 -11.65
C HIS A 165 7.11 12.32 -11.07
N ILE A 166 7.21 11.09 -11.56
CA ILE A 166 8.22 10.13 -11.10
C ILE A 166 9.63 10.62 -11.47
N LYS A 167 9.82 11.10 -12.71
CA LYS A 167 11.11 11.61 -13.19
C LYS A 167 11.53 12.86 -12.42
N GLU A 168 10.61 13.81 -12.19
CA GLU A 168 10.87 15.02 -11.41
C GLU A 168 11.40 14.69 -10.00
N LEU A 169 10.77 13.72 -9.33
CA LEU A 169 11.23 13.25 -8.02
C LEU A 169 12.62 12.63 -8.09
N LEU A 170 12.87 11.75 -9.06
CA LEU A 170 14.14 11.03 -9.16
C LEU A 170 15.32 11.94 -9.57
N VAL A 171 15.06 12.99 -10.34
CA VAL A 171 16.07 14.02 -10.67
C VAL A 171 16.39 14.87 -9.45
N PHE A 172 15.42 15.07 -8.55
CA PHE A 172 15.63 15.82 -7.32
C PHE A 172 16.47 15.02 -6.29
N LEU A 173 16.28 13.70 -6.21
CA LEU A 173 16.93 12.81 -5.22
C LEU A 173 18.36 12.48 -5.61
#